data_c2e0025c7e6ddea19b764d52aad886cf
#
_entry.id   c2e0025c7e6ddea19b764d52aad886cf
#
_cell.length_a   1.000
_cell.length_b   1.000
_cell.length_c   1.000
_cell.angle_alpha   90.00
_cell.angle_beta   90.00
_cell.angle_gamma   90.00
#
_symmetry.space_group_name_H-M   'P 1'
#
loop_
_entity.id
_entity.type
_entity.pdbx_description
1 polymer ?
#
loop_
_entity_poly.entity_id
_entity_poly.type
_entity_poly.pdbx_seq_one_letter_code
_entity_poly.pdbx_strand_id
1 'polypeptide(L)'
;MSQSEVLQGLDVLVVEDESMICLLLEDMLKDLGCKVVGMAGNFKHAVELAERERIDVAILDVNLGGQLVFPVADILSGRGIPFVFATGAGAGSLPAQWQGHCSVQKPVTVDMLANGLGRAIREQRGS
;
A
#
# COMPACT_ATOMS: atom_id res chain seq x y z
N MET A 1 19.84 8.40 -5.06
CA MET A 1 18.71 9.14 -4.49
C MET A 1 18.40 8.67 -3.08
N SER A 2 18.11 9.61 -2.19
CA SER A 2 17.65 9.24 -0.85
C SER A 2 16.23 8.71 -0.93
N GLN A 3 15.81 7.98 0.11
CA GLN A 3 14.45 7.45 0.19
C GLN A 3 13.41 8.55 0.18
N SER A 4 13.66 9.66 0.89
CA SER A 4 12.73 10.79 0.91
C SER A 4 12.56 11.44 -0.47
N GLU A 5 13.61 11.48 -1.28
CA GLU A 5 13.51 12.00 -2.64
C GLU A 5 12.64 11.10 -3.52
N VAL A 6 12.80 9.78 -3.38
CA VAL A 6 12.01 8.82 -4.14
C VAL A 6 10.52 8.95 -3.84
N LEU A 7 10.18 9.27 -2.58
CA LEU A 7 8.79 9.35 -2.12
C LEU A 7 8.11 10.69 -2.38
N GLN A 8 8.88 11.75 -2.67
CA GLN A 8 8.32 13.09 -2.87
C GLN A 8 7.36 13.14 -4.04
N GLY A 9 6.16 13.67 -3.79
CA GLY A 9 5.16 13.90 -4.82
C GLY A 9 4.46 12.65 -5.34
N LEU A 10 4.68 11.49 -4.74
CA LEU A 10 4.03 10.26 -5.18
C LEU A 10 2.53 10.26 -4.85
N ASP A 11 1.74 9.76 -5.80
CA ASP A 11 0.31 9.55 -5.61
C ASP A 11 0.10 8.17 -5.00
N VAL A 12 -0.50 8.14 -3.81
CA VAL A 12 -0.66 6.91 -3.02
C VAL A 12 -2.13 6.56 -2.85
N LEU A 13 -2.46 5.31 -3.13
CA LEU A 13 -3.76 4.73 -2.81
C LEU A 13 -3.66 4.04 -1.46
N VAL A 14 -4.59 4.34 -0.55
CA VAL A 14 -4.69 3.67 0.76
C VAL A 14 -5.94 2.81 0.78
N VAL A 15 -5.78 1.53 1.06
CA VAL A 15 -6.88 0.58 1.20
C VAL A 15 -6.88 0.08 2.64
N GLU A 16 -7.85 0.56 3.43
CA GLU A 16 -7.95 0.30 4.86
C GLU A 16 -9.37 0.57 5.33
N ASP A 17 -9.97 -0.37 6.07
CA ASP A 17 -11.35 -0.24 6.52
C ASP A 17 -11.52 0.53 7.84
N GLU A 18 -10.46 0.70 8.62
CA GLU A 18 -10.52 1.45 9.88
C GLU A 18 -10.22 2.93 9.66
N SER A 19 -11.20 3.79 9.92
CA SER A 19 -11.06 5.24 9.71
C SER A 19 -9.89 5.85 10.45
N MET A 20 -9.65 5.43 11.70
CA MET A 20 -8.54 5.96 12.48
C MET A 20 -7.20 5.62 11.86
N ILE A 21 -7.06 4.41 11.35
CA ILE A 21 -5.81 4.00 10.69
C ILE A 21 -5.63 4.74 9.37
N CYS A 22 -6.70 4.97 8.62
CA CYS A 22 -6.65 5.79 7.41
C CYS A 22 -6.09 7.18 7.71
N LEU A 23 -6.57 7.82 8.78
CA LEU A 23 -6.10 9.15 9.17
C LEU A 23 -4.62 9.14 9.56
N LEU A 24 -4.20 8.12 10.30
CA LEU A 24 -2.80 7.97 10.68
C LEU A 24 -1.90 7.79 9.47
N LEU A 25 -2.32 6.93 8.53
CA LEU A 25 -1.56 6.71 7.30
C LEU A 25 -1.49 7.98 6.46
N GLU A 26 -2.58 8.72 6.36
CA GLU A 26 -2.61 9.99 5.63
C GLU A 26 -1.60 10.98 6.22
N ASP A 27 -1.57 11.11 7.54
CA ASP A 27 -0.61 12.00 8.20
C ASP A 27 0.83 11.58 7.94
N MET A 28 1.11 10.29 8.06
CA MET A 28 2.45 9.74 7.79
C MET A 28 2.87 10.01 6.34
N LEU A 29 1.96 9.79 5.40
CA LEU A 29 2.25 10.00 3.98
C LEU A 29 2.52 11.47 3.67
N LYS A 30 1.77 12.38 4.28
CA LYS A 30 2.02 13.81 4.13
C LYS A 30 3.42 14.18 4.65
N ASP A 31 3.80 13.64 5.81
CA ASP A 31 5.14 13.86 6.36
C ASP A 31 6.24 13.38 5.42
N LEU A 32 5.97 12.32 4.66
CA LEU A 32 6.91 11.77 3.69
C LEU A 32 6.88 12.48 2.34
N GLY A 33 6.02 13.47 2.17
CA GLY A 33 5.90 14.23 0.93
C GLY A 33 5.01 13.59 -0.13
N CYS A 34 4.25 12.57 0.25
CA CYS A 34 3.32 11.89 -0.65
C CYS A 34 1.95 12.55 -0.66
N LYS A 35 1.18 12.29 -1.72
CA LYS A 35 -0.22 12.71 -1.82
C LYS A 35 -1.11 11.47 -1.75
N VAL A 36 -2.19 11.54 -0.98
CA VAL A 36 -3.16 10.46 -0.94
C VAL A 36 -4.22 10.76 -2.01
N VAL A 37 -4.27 9.94 -3.06
CA VAL A 37 -5.19 10.15 -4.18
C VAL A 37 -6.50 9.39 -4.02
N GLY A 38 -6.56 8.49 -3.05
CA GLY A 38 -7.79 7.78 -2.72
C GLY A 38 -7.63 6.98 -1.45
N MET A 39 -8.72 6.86 -0.70
CA MET A 39 -8.80 6.00 0.48
C MET A 39 -10.03 5.13 0.34
N ALA A 40 -9.81 3.82 0.18
CA ALA A 40 -10.90 2.87 0.03
C ALA A 40 -11.11 2.12 1.34
N GLY A 41 -12.31 2.21 1.89
CA GLY A 41 -12.66 1.55 3.15
C GLY A 41 -13.38 0.22 2.97
N ASN A 42 -13.64 -0.19 1.74
CA ASN A 42 -14.29 -1.46 1.47
C ASN A 42 -13.76 -2.04 0.15
N PHE A 43 -14.05 -3.31 -0.06
CA PHE A 43 -13.53 -4.07 -1.20
C PHE A 43 -13.97 -3.47 -2.55
N LYS A 44 -15.25 -3.17 -2.68
CA LYS A 44 -15.80 -2.65 -3.94
C LYS A 44 -15.12 -1.34 -4.36
N HIS A 45 -15.00 -0.40 -3.40
CA HIS A 45 -14.37 0.88 -3.67
C HIS A 45 -12.88 0.72 -3.98
N ALA A 46 -12.21 -0.22 -3.28
CA ALA A 46 -10.80 -0.52 -3.54
C ALA A 46 -10.59 -1.02 -4.97
N VAL A 47 -11.46 -1.91 -5.45
CA VAL A 47 -11.39 -2.41 -6.83
C VAL A 47 -11.58 -1.27 -7.82
N GLU A 48 -12.58 -0.41 -7.61
CA GLU A 48 -12.84 0.72 -8.50
C GLU A 48 -11.64 1.66 -8.61
N LEU A 49 -11.04 2.01 -7.47
CA LEU A 49 -9.89 2.91 -7.47
C LEU A 49 -8.66 2.24 -8.08
N ALA A 50 -8.44 0.96 -7.76
CA ALA A 50 -7.31 0.21 -8.30
C ALA A 50 -7.36 0.09 -9.83
N GLU A 51 -8.56 0.03 -10.39
CA GLU A 51 -8.75 -0.10 -11.84
C GLU A 51 -8.60 1.23 -12.58
N ARG A 52 -8.98 2.34 -11.95
CA ARG A 52 -9.18 3.61 -12.66
C ARG A 52 -8.22 4.74 -12.29
N GLU A 53 -7.80 4.81 -11.03
CA GLU A 53 -7.00 5.95 -10.59
C GLU A 53 -5.56 5.87 -11.08
N ARG A 54 -4.96 7.06 -11.26
CA ARG A 54 -3.53 7.13 -11.46
C ARG A 54 -2.85 7.00 -10.10
N ILE A 55 -2.10 5.93 -9.94
CA ILE A 55 -1.49 5.55 -8.65
C ILE A 55 -0.01 5.26 -8.87
N ASP A 56 0.85 5.86 -8.06
CA ASP A 56 2.28 5.57 -8.10
C ASP A 56 2.63 4.37 -7.20
N VAL A 57 1.95 4.24 -6.06
CA VAL A 57 2.14 3.13 -5.13
C VAL A 57 0.90 3.00 -4.26
N ALA A 58 0.63 1.80 -3.77
CA ALA A 58 -0.53 1.55 -2.91
C ALA A 58 -0.14 0.87 -1.60
N ILE A 59 -0.95 1.10 -0.57
CA ILE A 59 -0.87 0.42 0.72
C ILE A 59 -2.15 -0.37 0.89
N LEU A 60 -2.03 -1.68 1.07
CA LEU A 60 -3.17 -2.59 1.12
C LEU A 60 -3.27 -3.30 2.46
N ASP A 61 -4.33 -3.03 3.22
CA ASP A 61 -4.66 -3.84 4.38
C ASP A 61 -5.08 -5.22 3.87
N VAL A 62 -4.45 -6.28 4.37
CA VAL A 62 -4.72 -7.65 3.91
C VAL A 62 -6.16 -8.07 4.17
N ASN A 63 -6.70 -7.70 5.33
CA ASN A 63 -8.09 -8.04 5.67
C ASN A 63 -8.94 -6.78 5.67
N LEU A 64 -9.79 -6.68 4.67
CA LEU A 64 -10.61 -5.50 4.45
C LEU A 64 -12.07 -5.82 4.82
N GLY A 65 -12.39 -5.67 6.11
CA GLY A 65 -13.75 -5.93 6.60
C GLY A 65 -14.21 -7.37 6.40
N GLY A 66 -13.30 -8.33 6.54
CA GLY A 66 -13.62 -9.74 6.34
C GLY A 66 -13.34 -10.26 4.95
N GLN A 67 -13.03 -9.38 4.01
CA GLN A 67 -12.65 -9.78 2.65
C GLN A 67 -11.14 -9.60 2.46
N LEU A 68 -10.50 -10.59 1.88
CA LEU A 68 -9.06 -10.53 1.62
C LEU A 68 -8.78 -9.62 0.41
N VAL A 69 -7.73 -8.84 0.51
CA VAL A 69 -7.41 -7.79 -0.46
C VAL A 69 -6.74 -8.31 -1.74
N PHE A 70 -6.41 -9.59 -1.83
CA PHE A 70 -5.58 -10.12 -2.91
C PHE A 70 -6.11 -9.88 -4.33
N PRO A 71 -7.42 -9.89 -4.60
CA PRO A 71 -7.88 -9.49 -5.93
C PRO A 71 -7.52 -8.05 -6.31
N VAL A 72 -7.48 -7.14 -5.32
CA VAL A 72 -7.04 -5.76 -5.55
C VAL A 72 -5.54 -5.75 -5.89
N ALA A 73 -4.76 -6.55 -5.17
CA ALA A 73 -3.33 -6.71 -5.46
C ALA A 73 -3.09 -7.22 -6.89
N ASP A 74 -3.91 -8.17 -7.34
CA ASP A 74 -3.82 -8.69 -8.71
C ASP A 74 -4.06 -7.59 -9.74
N ILE A 75 -5.03 -6.72 -9.50
CA ILE A 75 -5.34 -5.59 -10.40
C ILE A 75 -4.14 -4.65 -10.49
N LEU A 76 -3.60 -4.27 -9.35
CA LEU A 76 -2.45 -3.37 -9.30
C LEU A 76 -1.23 -3.99 -9.96
N SER A 77 -0.98 -5.26 -9.70
CA SER A 77 0.13 -5.99 -10.31
C SER A 77 0.00 -6.01 -11.83
N GLY A 78 -1.22 -6.25 -12.35
CA GLY A 78 -1.49 -6.25 -13.78
C GLY A 78 -1.28 -4.89 -14.43
N ARG A 79 -1.39 -3.80 -13.66
CA ARG A 79 -1.14 -2.43 -14.14
C ARG A 79 0.31 -1.99 -13.93
N GLY A 80 1.15 -2.84 -13.33
CA GLY A 80 2.53 -2.47 -13.03
C GLY A 80 2.68 -1.48 -11.88
N ILE A 81 1.68 -1.39 -11.01
CA ILE A 81 1.69 -0.46 -9.87
C ILE A 81 2.26 -1.18 -8.65
N PRO A 82 3.35 -0.67 -8.06
CA PRO A 82 3.91 -1.27 -6.86
C PRO A 82 2.99 -1.06 -5.65
N PHE A 83 3.02 -1.99 -4.71
CA PHE A 83 2.21 -1.88 -3.50
C PHE A 83 2.87 -2.60 -2.32
N VAL A 84 2.39 -2.27 -1.12
CA VAL A 84 2.87 -2.84 0.14
C VAL A 84 1.66 -3.39 0.87
N PHE A 85 1.76 -4.62 1.37
CA PHE A 85 0.73 -5.18 2.26
C PHE A 85 0.94 -4.68 3.69
N ALA A 86 -0.13 -4.36 4.37
CA ALA A 86 -0.12 -4.07 5.81
C ALA A 86 -0.88 -5.19 6.50
N THR A 87 -0.23 -5.89 7.42
CA THR A 87 -0.83 -7.06 8.05
C THR A 87 -0.56 -7.10 9.55
N GLY A 88 -1.56 -7.48 10.33
CA GLY A 88 -1.40 -7.69 11.76
C GLY A 88 -0.74 -9.03 12.10
N ALA A 89 -0.71 -9.97 11.16
CA ALA A 89 -0.20 -11.31 11.38
C ALA A 89 1.20 -11.57 10.84
N GLY A 90 1.82 -10.55 10.22
CA GLY A 90 3.17 -10.65 9.68
C GLY A 90 3.24 -11.23 8.27
N ALA A 91 4.41 -11.11 7.66
CA ALA A 91 4.63 -11.52 6.28
C ALA A 91 4.42 -13.02 6.05
N GLY A 92 4.69 -13.85 7.07
CA GLY A 92 4.52 -15.29 6.95
C GLY A 92 3.07 -15.74 6.80
N SER A 93 2.10 -14.88 7.09
CA SER A 93 0.68 -15.18 6.95
C SER A 93 0.16 -14.99 5.52
N LEU A 94 0.96 -14.40 4.63
CA LEU A 94 0.56 -14.17 3.25
C LEU A 94 0.45 -15.48 2.47
N PRO A 95 -0.47 -15.59 1.49
CA PRO A 95 -0.52 -16.76 0.62
C PRO A 95 0.79 -16.98 -0.12
N ALA A 96 1.02 -18.22 -0.54
CA ALA A 96 2.28 -18.62 -1.19
C ALA A 96 2.68 -17.69 -2.35
N GLN A 97 1.72 -17.27 -3.17
CA GLN A 97 2.01 -16.41 -4.33
C GLN A 97 2.49 -15.02 -3.93
N TRP A 98 2.21 -14.59 -2.70
CA TRP A 98 2.61 -13.27 -2.20
C TRP A 98 3.73 -13.33 -1.16
N GLN A 99 4.25 -14.52 -0.86
CA GLN A 99 5.40 -14.65 0.02
C GLN A 99 6.60 -13.91 -0.59
N GLY A 100 7.31 -13.19 0.26
CA GLY A 100 8.44 -12.38 -0.20
C GLY A 100 8.05 -11.02 -0.77
N HIS A 101 6.76 -10.74 -0.96
CA HIS A 101 6.31 -9.42 -1.40
C HIS A 101 6.48 -8.40 -0.27
N CYS A 102 6.66 -7.13 -0.62
CA CYS A 102 6.82 -6.06 0.36
C CYS A 102 5.63 -6.02 1.31
N SER A 103 5.90 -6.04 2.60
CA SER A 103 4.86 -5.95 3.62
C SER A 103 5.38 -5.20 4.84
N VAL A 104 4.46 -4.61 5.59
CA VAL A 104 4.74 -4.00 6.89
C VAL A 104 3.80 -4.58 7.90
N GLN A 105 4.29 -4.80 9.11
CA GLN A 105 3.47 -5.35 10.19
C GLN A 105 2.83 -4.20 10.98
N LYS A 106 1.55 -4.33 11.28
CA LYS A 106 0.85 -3.36 12.13
C LYS A 106 1.27 -3.53 13.58
N PRO A 107 1.37 -2.46 14.36
CA PRO A 107 1.11 -1.07 13.99
C PRO A 107 2.25 -0.48 13.17
N VAL A 108 1.89 0.25 12.10
CA VAL A 108 2.85 0.81 11.17
C VAL A 108 3.43 2.12 11.70
N THR A 109 4.76 2.27 11.63
CA THR A 109 5.43 3.52 11.95
C THR A 109 5.80 4.25 10.67
N VAL A 110 6.12 5.53 10.78
CA VAL A 110 6.58 6.34 9.63
C VAL A 110 7.81 5.70 8.97
N ASP A 111 8.77 5.25 9.77
CA ASP A 111 9.98 4.65 9.22
C ASP A 111 9.70 3.34 8.48
N MET A 112 8.85 2.49 9.04
CA MET A 112 8.44 1.25 8.39
C MET A 112 7.73 1.53 7.07
N LEU A 113 6.86 2.53 7.07
CA LEU A 113 6.11 2.91 5.89
C LEU A 113 7.04 3.44 4.81
N ALA A 114 7.96 4.33 5.16
CA ALA A 114 8.94 4.88 4.22
C ALA A 114 9.79 3.77 3.61
N ASN A 115 10.28 2.85 4.43
CA ASN A 115 11.10 1.74 3.97
C ASN A 115 10.32 0.80 3.05
N GLY A 116 9.08 0.48 3.44
CA GLY A 116 8.21 -0.40 2.66
C GLY A 116 7.87 0.18 1.29
N LEU A 117 7.47 1.44 1.25
CA LEU A 117 7.14 2.12 0.00
C LEU A 117 8.36 2.24 -0.90
N GLY A 118 9.49 2.66 -0.35
CA GLY A 118 10.72 2.79 -1.12
C GLY A 118 11.17 1.46 -1.71
N ARG A 119 11.07 0.39 -0.93
CA ARG A 119 11.41 -0.95 -1.38
C ARG A 119 10.49 -1.42 -2.51
N ALA A 120 9.19 -1.22 -2.36
CA ALA A 120 8.21 -1.61 -3.38
C ALA A 120 8.47 -0.92 -4.70
N ILE A 121 8.78 0.37 -4.66
CA ILE A 121 9.07 1.15 -5.87
C ILE A 121 10.36 0.68 -6.53
N ARG A 122 11.41 0.44 -5.74
CA ARG A 122 12.69 -0.03 -6.27
C ARG A 122 12.58 -1.42 -6.89
N GLU A 123 11.84 -2.33 -6.27
CA GLU A 123 11.65 -3.67 -6.81
C GLU A 123 10.88 -3.64 -8.12
N GLN A 124 9.87 -2.77 -8.23
CA GLN A 124 9.10 -2.61 -9.46
C GLN A 124 9.98 -2.08 -10.59
N ARG A 125 10.86 -1.10 -10.30
CA ARG A 125 11.74 -0.51 -11.30
C ARG A 125 12.88 -1.43 -11.71
N GLY A 126 13.30 -2.32 -10.81
CA GLY A 126 14.42 -3.22 -11.04
C GLY A 126 14.06 -4.49 -11.80
N SER A 127 12.78 -4.74 -12.03
CA SER A 127 12.33 -6.00 -12.68
C SER A 127 12.10 -5.85 -14.16
#